data_5d87cf5ba163a4f3b27764862d7b9c75
#
_entry.id   5d87cf5ba163a4f3b27764862d7b9c75
#
_cell.length_a   1.000
_cell.length_b   1.000
_cell.length_c   1.000
_cell.angle_alpha   90.00
_cell.angle_beta   90.00
_cell.angle_gamma   90.00
#
_symmetry.space_group_name_H-M   'P 1'
#
loop_
_entity.id
_entity.type
_entity.pdbx_description
1 polymer ?
#
loop_
_entity_poly.entity_id
_entity_poly.type
_entity_poly.pdbx_seq_one_letter_code
_entity_poly.pdbx_strand_id
1 'polypeptide(L)'
;MALAAGADAQSLRRLLRALVAYGVFEEAAPDRYGLNAAAELLRRDVPGSQRAAVLFTAGDTTWQLWADVLESVRTGRAVVERAFGRNIFERLAENRGESALFDQAMAAFSAALSLPLIAAYDFSSFGCVADVGGGSGRLLADILAANLEVRGILFDLPDVSTAAPPLLQASGVSGRCKLVAGNFFEGVPAGADAYVLKHVLHDWDDQRALTILSNCRKAMARGATLLIVERILPDRAEQGRAAEAYLVDLEMLVLAPGGRERTESEFRAILSVAGFAMTRIVPTTTPVSLIEARLA
;
A
#
# COMPACT_ATOMS: atom_id res chain seq x y z
N MET A 1 29.92 -14.59 -11.03
CA MET A 1 28.61 -13.89 -11.05
C MET A 1 27.87 -14.13 -12.35
N ALA A 2 28.40 -13.80 -13.54
CA ALA A 2 27.73 -13.97 -14.83
C ALA A 2 27.27 -15.42 -15.08
N LEU A 3 28.13 -16.41 -14.87
CA LEU A 3 27.76 -17.83 -15.00
C LEU A 3 26.60 -18.24 -14.08
N ALA A 4 26.61 -17.77 -12.81
CA ALA A 4 25.54 -18.06 -11.85
C ALA A 4 24.21 -17.36 -12.20
N ALA A 5 24.28 -16.25 -12.92
CA ALA A 5 23.09 -15.50 -13.37
C ALA A 5 22.61 -15.91 -14.78
N GLY A 6 23.29 -16.85 -15.45
CA GLY A 6 23.00 -17.22 -16.84
C GLY A 6 23.13 -16.04 -17.81
N ALA A 7 24.02 -15.10 -17.52
CA ALA A 7 24.15 -13.84 -18.25
C ALA A 7 25.51 -13.74 -18.99
N ASP A 8 25.52 -12.98 -20.08
CA ASP A 8 26.77 -12.58 -20.73
C ASP A 8 27.60 -11.67 -19.81
N ALA A 9 28.88 -11.98 -19.66
CA ALA A 9 29.72 -11.29 -18.67
C ALA A 9 29.94 -9.80 -19.01
N GLN A 10 30.04 -9.46 -20.28
CA GLN A 10 30.24 -8.07 -20.72
C GLN A 10 28.95 -7.26 -20.52
N SER A 11 27.81 -7.83 -20.84
CA SER A 11 26.51 -7.19 -20.66
C SER A 11 26.17 -6.99 -19.17
N LEU A 12 26.42 -8.01 -18.34
CA LEU A 12 26.24 -7.91 -16.89
C LEU A 12 27.15 -6.82 -16.29
N ARG A 13 28.39 -6.74 -16.73
CA ARG A 13 29.32 -5.66 -16.28
C ARG A 13 28.77 -4.29 -16.62
N ARG A 14 28.24 -4.08 -17.83
CA ARG A 14 27.62 -2.81 -18.22
C ARG A 14 26.44 -2.44 -17.32
N LEU A 15 25.56 -3.40 -17.03
CA LEU A 15 24.43 -3.22 -16.13
C LEU A 15 24.90 -2.86 -14.72
N LEU A 16 25.84 -3.62 -14.15
CA LEU A 16 26.35 -3.37 -12.79
C LEU A 16 27.01 -1.99 -12.66
N ARG A 17 27.78 -1.55 -13.66
CA ARG A 17 28.36 -0.20 -13.67
C ARG A 17 27.29 0.90 -13.66
N ALA A 18 26.19 0.72 -14.40
CA ALA A 18 25.08 1.65 -14.35
C ALA A 18 24.44 1.66 -12.95
N LEU A 19 24.19 0.49 -12.36
CA LEU A 19 23.64 0.38 -11.01
C LEU A 19 24.54 0.94 -9.91
N VAL A 20 25.88 0.84 -10.08
CA VAL A 20 26.86 1.52 -9.21
C VAL A 20 26.73 3.04 -9.35
N ALA A 21 26.62 3.55 -10.56
CA ALA A 21 26.48 4.98 -10.81
C ALA A 21 25.20 5.57 -10.18
N TYR A 22 24.12 4.75 -10.09
CA TYR A 22 22.89 5.11 -9.39
C TYR A 22 22.87 4.75 -7.90
N GLY A 23 24.00 4.29 -7.34
CA GLY A 23 24.12 4.00 -5.90
C GLY A 23 23.43 2.72 -5.43
N VAL A 24 23.02 1.82 -6.36
CA VAL A 24 22.35 0.56 -6.00
C VAL A 24 23.34 -0.52 -5.57
N PHE A 25 24.54 -0.56 -6.19
CA PHE A 25 25.65 -1.44 -5.82
C PHE A 25 26.91 -0.60 -5.56
N GLU A 26 27.98 -1.24 -5.10
CA GLU A 26 29.31 -0.64 -5.02
C GLU A 26 30.32 -1.41 -5.88
N GLU A 27 31.33 -0.72 -6.38
CA GLU A 27 32.50 -1.33 -7.02
C GLU A 27 33.67 -1.23 -6.06
N ALA A 28 33.94 -2.32 -5.31
CA ALA A 28 34.98 -2.38 -4.29
C ALA A 28 36.42 -2.41 -4.88
N ALA A 29 36.56 -2.88 -6.13
CA ALA A 29 37.78 -2.84 -6.93
C ALA A 29 37.39 -3.01 -8.41
N PRO A 30 38.28 -2.74 -9.38
CA PRO A 30 37.95 -2.92 -10.80
C PRO A 30 37.32 -4.26 -11.10
N ASP A 31 36.09 -4.22 -11.64
CA ASP A 31 35.25 -5.39 -11.96
C ASP A 31 34.87 -6.27 -10.75
N ARG A 32 34.98 -5.75 -9.54
CA ARG A 32 34.51 -6.40 -8.29
C ARG A 32 33.38 -5.60 -7.66
N TYR A 33 32.20 -6.15 -7.77
CA TYR A 33 30.96 -5.52 -7.27
C TYR A 33 30.56 -6.09 -5.91
N GLY A 34 30.14 -5.23 -5.02
CA GLY A 34 29.69 -5.53 -3.67
C GLY A 34 28.27 -5.02 -3.40
N LEU A 35 27.70 -5.49 -2.30
CA LEU A 35 26.43 -5.00 -1.80
C LEU A 35 26.69 -3.79 -0.89
N ASN A 36 26.01 -2.70 -1.18
CA ASN A 36 25.88 -1.57 -0.26
C ASN A 36 24.52 -1.67 0.48
N ALA A 37 24.18 -0.68 1.30
CA ALA A 37 22.95 -0.68 2.08
C ALA A 37 21.67 -0.82 1.21
N ALA A 38 21.67 -0.23 0.01
CA ALA A 38 20.55 -0.36 -0.91
C ALA A 38 20.46 -1.78 -1.52
N ALA A 39 21.61 -2.32 -1.95
CA ALA A 39 21.66 -3.68 -2.53
C ALA A 39 21.35 -4.77 -1.49
N GLU A 40 21.70 -4.58 -0.21
CA GLU A 40 21.32 -5.50 0.87
C GLU A 40 19.80 -5.67 0.94
N LEU A 41 19.01 -4.61 0.73
CA LEU A 41 17.55 -4.67 0.70
C LEU A 41 16.98 -5.44 -0.51
N LEU A 42 17.78 -5.73 -1.53
CA LEU A 42 17.36 -6.57 -2.66
C LEU A 42 17.52 -8.09 -2.40
N ARG A 43 18.12 -8.46 -1.29
CA ARG A 43 18.21 -9.86 -0.88
C ARG A 43 16.85 -10.39 -0.41
N ARG A 44 16.64 -11.71 -0.59
CA ARG A 44 15.39 -12.38 -0.18
C ARG A 44 15.30 -12.58 1.33
N ASP A 45 16.43 -12.74 1.99
CA ASP A 45 16.63 -13.29 3.34
C ASP A 45 16.94 -12.20 4.38
N VAL A 46 16.60 -10.95 4.12
CA VAL A 46 16.84 -9.84 5.04
C VAL A 46 15.52 -9.22 5.52
N PRO A 47 15.46 -8.76 6.78
CA PRO A 47 14.33 -7.96 7.24
C PRO A 47 14.18 -6.68 6.41
N GLY A 48 12.96 -6.33 6.05
CA GLY A 48 12.69 -5.13 5.23
C GLY A 48 13.08 -5.26 3.76
N SER A 49 13.29 -6.49 3.25
CA SER A 49 13.60 -6.74 1.84
C SER A 49 12.63 -6.01 0.91
N GLN A 50 13.15 -5.26 -0.05
CA GLN A 50 12.42 -4.57 -1.11
C GLN A 50 12.39 -5.36 -2.42
N ARG A 51 12.92 -6.59 -2.40
CA ARG A 51 13.04 -7.41 -3.61
C ARG A 51 11.69 -7.64 -4.30
N ALA A 52 10.65 -7.97 -3.54
CA ALA A 52 9.33 -8.20 -4.10
C ALA A 52 8.73 -6.91 -4.71
N ALA A 53 8.92 -5.76 -4.04
CA ALA A 53 8.49 -4.46 -4.55
C ALA A 53 9.16 -4.15 -5.90
N VAL A 54 10.47 -4.34 -6.03
CA VAL A 54 11.19 -4.12 -7.29
C VAL A 54 10.73 -5.09 -8.38
N LEU A 55 10.54 -6.38 -8.07
CA LEU A 55 10.08 -7.37 -9.04
C LEU A 55 8.64 -7.11 -9.51
N PHE A 56 7.78 -6.59 -8.64
CA PHE A 56 6.42 -6.21 -9.01
C PHE A 56 6.43 -4.95 -9.87
N THR A 57 7.08 -3.87 -9.41
CA THR A 57 7.07 -2.57 -10.11
C THR A 57 7.78 -2.64 -11.47
N ALA A 58 8.89 -3.37 -11.57
CA ALA A 58 9.67 -3.51 -12.80
C ALA A 58 9.44 -4.84 -13.54
N GLY A 59 8.43 -5.62 -13.13
CA GLY A 59 8.10 -6.90 -13.75
C GLY A 59 7.43 -6.73 -15.12
N ASP A 60 7.45 -7.81 -15.94
CA ASP A 60 6.96 -7.80 -17.31
C ASP A 60 5.52 -7.31 -17.42
N THR A 61 4.63 -7.75 -16.52
CA THR A 61 3.22 -7.33 -16.52
C THR A 61 3.08 -5.83 -16.31
N THR A 62 3.70 -5.28 -15.27
CA THR A 62 3.66 -3.84 -14.97
C THR A 62 4.28 -3.02 -16.10
N TRP A 63 5.42 -3.48 -16.63
CA TRP A 63 6.10 -2.82 -17.75
C TRP A 63 5.25 -2.77 -19.02
N GLN A 64 4.57 -3.88 -19.36
CA GLN A 64 3.65 -3.93 -20.51
C GLN A 64 2.45 -3.00 -20.34
N LEU A 65 1.90 -2.92 -19.13
CA LEU A 65 0.79 -2.02 -18.85
C LEU A 65 1.22 -0.54 -18.98
N TRP A 66 2.41 -0.18 -18.48
CA TRP A 66 2.95 1.17 -18.64
C TRP A 66 3.22 1.55 -20.10
N ALA A 67 3.55 0.61 -20.97
CA ALA A 67 3.72 0.88 -22.40
C ALA A 67 2.45 1.45 -23.06
N ASP A 68 1.29 1.14 -22.51
CA ASP A 68 -0.03 1.60 -22.99
C ASP A 68 -0.62 2.77 -22.18
N VAL A 69 0.16 3.46 -21.34
CA VAL A 69 -0.31 4.57 -20.48
C VAL A 69 -1.05 5.66 -21.26
N LEU A 70 -0.63 5.93 -22.50
CA LEU A 70 -1.28 6.91 -23.36
C LEU A 70 -2.75 6.58 -23.63
N GLU A 71 -3.11 5.31 -23.64
CA GLU A 71 -4.49 4.87 -23.81
C GLU A 71 -5.33 5.20 -22.56
N SER A 72 -4.76 5.00 -21.35
CA SER A 72 -5.44 5.47 -20.13
C SER A 72 -5.67 6.98 -20.13
N VAL A 73 -4.69 7.78 -20.58
CA VAL A 73 -4.82 9.22 -20.70
C VAL A 73 -5.93 9.63 -21.69
N ARG A 74 -6.09 8.88 -22.78
CA ARG A 74 -7.14 9.14 -23.79
C ARG A 74 -8.54 8.75 -23.35
N THR A 75 -8.66 7.67 -22.58
CA THR A 75 -9.95 7.03 -22.29
C THR A 75 -10.41 7.21 -20.85
N GLY A 76 -9.53 7.59 -19.93
CA GLY A 76 -9.78 7.60 -18.49
C GLY A 76 -9.98 6.21 -17.88
N ARG A 77 -9.64 5.12 -18.60
CA ARG A 77 -9.81 3.74 -18.15
C ARG A 77 -8.45 3.10 -17.85
N ALA A 78 -8.42 2.23 -16.86
CA ALA A 78 -7.21 1.49 -16.54
C ALA A 78 -6.77 0.58 -17.70
N VAL A 79 -5.47 0.57 -18.00
CA VAL A 79 -4.90 -0.30 -19.05
C VAL A 79 -5.14 -1.76 -18.73
N VAL A 80 -5.06 -2.14 -17.46
CA VAL A 80 -5.25 -3.53 -17.00
C VAL A 80 -6.61 -4.08 -17.41
N GLU A 81 -7.68 -3.28 -17.32
CA GLU A 81 -9.02 -3.72 -17.73
C GLU A 81 -9.10 -4.01 -19.23
N ARG A 82 -8.46 -3.19 -20.05
CA ARG A 82 -8.40 -3.40 -21.49
C ARG A 82 -7.52 -4.59 -21.87
N ALA A 83 -6.34 -4.69 -21.24
CA ALA A 83 -5.35 -5.73 -21.56
C ALA A 83 -5.83 -7.15 -21.18
N PHE A 84 -6.56 -7.27 -20.07
CA PHE A 84 -6.94 -8.57 -19.50
C PHE A 84 -8.45 -8.79 -19.38
N GLY A 85 -9.30 -7.81 -19.75
CA GLY A 85 -10.77 -7.91 -19.68
C GLY A 85 -11.32 -7.88 -18.25
N ARG A 86 -10.49 -7.55 -17.27
CA ARG A 86 -10.81 -7.56 -15.82
C ARG A 86 -9.92 -6.60 -15.07
N ASN A 87 -10.30 -6.22 -13.84
CA ASN A 87 -9.45 -5.39 -12.99
C ASN A 87 -8.26 -6.18 -12.41
N ILE A 88 -7.30 -5.45 -11.79
CA ILE A 88 -6.08 -6.07 -11.25
C ILE A 88 -6.38 -7.09 -10.16
N PHE A 89 -7.34 -6.84 -9.27
CA PHE A 89 -7.68 -7.74 -8.15
C PHE A 89 -8.33 -9.04 -8.64
N GLU A 90 -9.22 -8.96 -9.63
CA GLU A 90 -9.81 -10.15 -10.28
C GLU A 90 -8.74 -10.98 -10.98
N ARG A 91 -7.77 -10.33 -11.64
CA ARG A 91 -6.64 -11.02 -12.28
C ARG A 91 -5.77 -11.74 -11.24
N LEU A 92 -5.42 -11.06 -10.14
CA LEU A 92 -4.62 -11.64 -9.06
C LEU A 92 -5.31 -12.85 -8.42
N ALA A 93 -6.63 -12.81 -8.23
CA ALA A 93 -7.39 -13.94 -7.69
C ALA A 93 -7.26 -15.23 -8.54
N GLU A 94 -7.01 -15.10 -9.85
CA GLU A 94 -6.86 -16.25 -10.75
C GLU A 94 -5.39 -16.69 -10.94
N ASN A 95 -4.42 -15.82 -10.63
CA ASN A 95 -2.99 -16.10 -10.83
C ASN A 95 -2.25 -16.11 -9.48
N ARG A 96 -2.12 -17.30 -8.87
CA ARG A 96 -1.46 -17.46 -7.56
C ARG A 96 -0.01 -16.96 -7.52
N GLY A 97 0.73 -17.05 -8.64
CA GLY A 97 2.12 -16.59 -8.69
C GLY A 97 2.23 -15.06 -8.67
N GLU A 98 1.39 -14.38 -9.46
CA GLU A 98 1.31 -12.93 -9.49
C GLU A 98 0.72 -12.40 -8.17
N SER A 99 -0.31 -13.06 -7.62
CA SER A 99 -0.89 -12.72 -6.32
C SER A 99 0.15 -12.77 -5.20
N ALA A 100 0.92 -13.86 -5.11
CA ALA A 100 1.94 -13.99 -4.07
C ALA A 100 3.05 -12.91 -4.19
N LEU A 101 3.43 -12.52 -5.41
CA LEU A 101 4.38 -11.44 -5.62
C LEU A 101 3.78 -10.08 -5.25
N PHE A 102 2.55 -9.83 -5.63
CA PHE A 102 1.80 -8.63 -5.26
C PHE A 102 1.68 -8.48 -3.74
N ASP A 103 1.24 -9.52 -3.04
CA ASP A 103 1.08 -9.53 -1.59
C ASP A 103 2.42 -9.25 -0.88
N GLN A 104 3.52 -9.86 -1.35
CA GLN A 104 4.86 -9.59 -0.81
C GLN A 104 5.32 -8.15 -1.09
N ALA A 105 5.01 -7.59 -2.26
CA ALA A 105 5.33 -6.20 -2.59
C ALA A 105 4.54 -5.24 -1.69
N MET A 106 3.23 -5.46 -1.54
CA MET A 106 2.37 -4.65 -0.66
C MET A 106 2.81 -4.75 0.81
N ALA A 107 3.22 -5.94 1.26
CA ALA A 107 3.77 -6.12 2.60
C ALA A 107 5.09 -5.35 2.80
N ALA A 108 5.98 -5.33 1.79
CA ALA A 108 7.22 -4.56 1.83
C ALA A 108 6.96 -3.05 1.89
N PHE A 109 6.05 -2.52 1.06
CA PHE A 109 5.64 -1.11 1.10
C PHE A 109 5.00 -0.77 2.45
N SER A 110 4.10 -1.61 2.95
CA SER A 110 3.45 -1.42 4.25
C SER A 110 4.45 -1.39 5.40
N ALA A 111 5.43 -2.27 5.42
CA ALA A 111 6.45 -2.32 6.46
C ALA A 111 7.29 -1.03 6.55
N ALA A 112 7.57 -0.40 5.41
CA ALA A 112 8.30 0.86 5.36
C ALA A 112 7.50 2.05 5.96
N LEU A 113 6.16 1.95 5.96
CA LEU A 113 5.27 3.01 6.41
C LEU A 113 4.80 2.86 7.86
N SER A 114 4.76 1.64 8.42
CA SER A 114 4.10 1.36 9.70
C SER A 114 4.74 2.09 10.87
N LEU A 115 6.06 2.02 11.04
CA LEU A 115 6.74 2.68 12.16
C LEU A 115 6.62 4.22 12.12
N PRO A 116 6.81 4.90 10.97
CA PRO A 116 6.55 6.32 10.85
C PRO A 116 5.10 6.73 11.19
N LEU A 117 4.11 5.91 10.82
CA LEU A 117 2.70 6.14 11.17
C LEU A 117 2.45 6.06 12.67
N ILE A 118 2.98 5.01 13.32
CA ILE A 118 2.84 4.82 14.77
C ILE A 118 3.55 5.93 15.54
N ALA A 119 4.69 6.41 15.05
CA ALA A 119 5.39 7.53 15.67
C ALA A 119 4.65 8.87 15.51
N ALA A 120 3.85 9.02 14.44
CA ALA A 120 3.14 10.26 14.14
C ALA A 120 1.76 10.34 14.82
N TYR A 121 1.16 9.21 15.19
CA TYR A 121 -0.22 9.16 15.67
C TYR A 121 -0.36 8.27 16.92
N ASP A 122 -1.03 8.78 17.94
CA ASP A 122 -1.29 8.05 19.20
C ASP A 122 -2.48 7.11 19.06
N PHE A 123 -2.19 5.81 18.90
CA PHE A 123 -3.20 4.76 18.88
C PHE A 123 -3.59 4.24 20.26
N SER A 124 -2.87 4.61 21.34
CA SER A 124 -3.13 4.11 22.70
C SER A 124 -4.47 4.55 23.28
N SER A 125 -5.04 5.61 22.71
CA SER A 125 -6.34 6.15 23.11
C SER A 125 -7.54 5.30 22.68
N PHE A 126 -7.33 4.28 21.82
CA PHE A 126 -8.36 3.37 21.33
C PHE A 126 -8.36 2.06 22.09
N GLY A 127 -9.52 1.52 22.42
CA GLY A 127 -9.68 0.16 22.94
C GLY A 127 -9.61 -0.90 21.83
N CYS A 128 -10.09 -0.55 20.61
CA CYS A 128 -10.08 -1.45 19.45
C CYS A 128 -9.87 -0.68 18.15
N VAL A 129 -8.97 -1.18 17.30
CA VAL A 129 -8.67 -0.66 15.97
C VAL A 129 -9.08 -1.68 14.92
N ALA A 130 -9.90 -1.30 13.94
CA ALA A 130 -10.22 -2.10 12.76
C ALA A 130 -9.36 -1.64 11.58
N ASP A 131 -8.59 -2.55 11.00
CA ASP A 131 -7.81 -2.34 9.77
C ASP A 131 -8.63 -2.90 8.60
N VAL A 132 -9.21 -2.01 7.82
CA VAL A 132 -10.17 -2.32 6.73
C VAL A 132 -9.42 -2.37 5.40
N GLY A 133 -9.36 -3.53 4.77
CA GLY A 133 -8.47 -3.80 3.66
C GLY A 133 -7.01 -3.91 4.15
N GLY A 134 -6.81 -4.53 5.32
CA GLY A 134 -5.51 -4.55 6.01
C GLY A 134 -4.50 -5.52 5.43
N GLY A 135 -4.85 -6.29 4.40
CA GLY A 135 -3.94 -7.22 3.72
C GLY A 135 -3.36 -8.26 4.66
N SER A 136 -2.03 -8.36 4.68
CA SER A 136 -1.31 -9.26 5.60
C SER A 136 -1.41 -8.89 7.09
N GLY A 137 -2.03 -7.76 7.43
CA GLY A 137 -2.17 -7.28 8.81
C GLY A 137 -0.90 -6.63 9.38
N ARG A 138 0.05 -6.24 8.54
CA ARG A 138 1.32 -5.67 8.99
C ARG A 138 1.14 -4.40 9.82
N LEU A 139 0.36 -3.44 9.35
CA LEU A 139 0.12 -2.20 10.09
C LEU A 139 -0.56 -2.48 11.42
N LEU A 140 -1.61 -3.29 11.42
CA LEU A 140 -2.33 -3.63 12.65
C LEU A 140 -1.44 -4.36 13.65
N ALA A 141 -0.59 -5.30 13.19
CA ALA A 141 0.37 -5.99 14.04
C ALA A 141 1.32 -5.01 14.73
N ASP A 142 1.86 -4.05 13.99
CA ASP A 142 2.78 -3.03 14.52
C ASP A 142 2.05 -2.07 15.50
N ILE A 143 0.80 -1.67 15.21
CA ILE A 143 -0.03 -0.88 16.14
C ILE A 143 -0.24 -1.65 17.45
N LEU A 144 -0.63 -2.92 17.37
CA LEU A 144 -0.89 -3.75 18.56
C LEU A 144 0.38 -4.06 19.36
N ALA A 145 1.52 -4.22 18.69
CA ALA A 145 2.80 -4.43 19.37
C ALA A 145 3.26 -3.20 20.15
N ALA A 146 3.00 -1.99 19.59
CA ALA A 146 3.32 -0.73 20.25
C ALA A 146 2.32 -0.35 21.37
N ASN A 147 1.09 -0.91 21.36
CA ASN A 147 0.00 -0.54 22.27
C ASN A 147 -0.60 -1.80 22.89
N LEU A 148 -0.14 -2.17 24.09
CA LEU A 148 -0.42 -3.46 24.72
C LEU A 148 -1.89 -3.69 25.10
N GLU A 149 -2.64 -2.63 25.38
CA GLU A 149 -4.05 -2.68 25.77
C GLU A 149 -5.01 -2.64 24.57
N VAL A 150 -4.52 -2.26 23.39
CA VAL A 150 -5.32 -2.14 22.18
C VAL A 150 -5.62 -3.51 21.59
N ARG A 151 -6.86 -3.73 21.17
CA ARG A 151 -7.31 -4.88 20.40
C ARG A 151 -7.40 -4.54 18.93
N GLY A 152 -7.39 -5.53 18.07
CA GLY A 152 -7.47 -5.34 16.63
C GLY A 152 -8.57 -6.18 15.97
N ILE A 153 -9.13 -5.64 14.89
CA ILE A 153 -9.93 -6.37 13.91
C ILE A 153 -9.22 -6.21 12.58
N LEU A 154 -8.69 -7.31 12.04
CA LEU A 154 -8.19 -7.32 10.66
C LEU A 154 -9.30 -7.77 9.74
N PHE A 155 -9.67 -6.92 8.80
CA PHE A 155 -10.75 -7.18 7.85
C PHE A 155 -10.25 -7.09 6.42
N ASP A 156 -10.36 -8.18 5.68
CA ASP A 156 -10.02 -8.27 4.27
C ASP A 156 -10.77 -9.43 3.59
N LEU A 157 -10.61 -9.59 2.28
CA LEU A 157 -11.12 -10.73 1.54
C LEU A 157 -10.60 -12.06 2.12
N PRO A 158 -11.37 -13.15 2.03
CA PRO A 158 -11.01 -14.45 2.64
C PRO A 158 -9.61 -14.93 2.23
N ASP A 159 -9.28 -14.84 0.95
CA ASP A 159 -8.01 -15.33 0.41
C ASP A 159 -6.82 -14.47 0.86
N VAL A 160 -7.02 -13.16 0.99
CA VAL A 160 -5.99 -12.21 1.45
C VAL A 160 -5.69 -12.41 2.93
N SER A 161 -6.72 -12.59 3.74
CA SER A 161 -6.58 -12.75 5.20
C SER A 161 -5.86 -14.04 5.62
N THR A 162 -5.68 -15.01 4.72
CA THR A 162 -4.94 -16.26 5.01
C THR A 162 -3.44 -16.05 5.28
N ALA A 163 -2.86 -14.97 4.80
CA ALA A 163 -1.46 -14.63 5.03
C ALA A 163 -1.19 -13.99 6.40
N ALA A 164 -2.22 -13.51 7.10
CA ALA A 164 -2.09 -12.76 8.34
C ALA A 164 -1.68 -13.60 9.58
N PRO A 165 -2.19 -14.83 9.81
CA PRO A 165 -1.93 -15.56 11.04
C PRO A 165 -0.45 -15.76 11.38
N PRO A 166 0.45 -16.14 10.46
CA PRO A 166 1.87 -16.28 10.77
C PRO A 166 2.52 -14.97 11.20
N LEU A 167 2.16 -13.85 10.58
CA LEU A 167 2.67 -12.54 10.91
C LEU A 167 2.21 -12.08 12.30
N LEU A 168 0.91 -12.22 12.60
CA LEU A 168 0.33 -11.84 13.89
C LEU A 168 0.93 -12.69 15.03
N GLN A 169 1.18 -13.98 14.78
CA GLN A 169 1.83 -14.86 15.74
C GLN A 169 3.30 -14.46 15.97
N ALA A 170 4.05 -14.22 14.89
CA ALA A 170 5.45 -13.79 14.99
C ALA A 170 5.59 -12.44 15.71
N SER A 171 4.60 -11.56 15.57
CA SER A 171 4.53 -10.27 16.28
C SER A 171 3.99 -10.37 17.71
N GLY A 172 3.59 -11.56 18.18
CA GLY A 172 3.07 -11.77 19.54
C GLY A 172 1.70 -11.15 19.80
N VAL A 173 0.92 -10.81 18.77
CA VAL A 173 -0.34 -10.07 18.90
C VAL A 173 -1.59 -10.88 18.54
N SER A 174 -1.45 -12.13 18.13
CA SER A 174 -2.56 -12.98 17.66
C SER A 174 -3.70 -13.11 18.67
N GLY A 175 -3.42 -13.16 19.97
CA GLY A 175 -4.43 -13.22 21.04
C GLY A 175 -5.28 -11.95 21.20
N ARG A 176 -4.86 -10.83 20.60
CA ARG A 176 -5.56 -9.53 20.65
C ARG A 176 -6.09 -9.09 19.28
N CYS A 177 -5.90 -9.88 18.23
CA CYS A 177 -6.33 -9.59 16.87
C CYS A 177 -7.40 -10.58 16.41
N LYS A 178 -8.58 -10.09 16.08
CA LYS A 178 -9.67 -10.86 15.47
C LYS A 178 -9.55 -10.75 13.95
N LEU A 179 -9.51 -11.89 13.25
CA LEU A 179 -9.61 -11.94 11.80
C LEU A 179 -11.08 -12.00 11.38
N VAL A 180 -11.49 -11.15 10.45
CA VAL A 180 -12.84 -11.12 9.88
C VAL A 180 -12.70 -11.09 8.37
N ALA A 181 -13.19 -12.12 7.70
CA ALA A 181 -13.23 -12.16 6.25
C ALA A 181 -14.49 -11.50 5.71
N GLY A 182 -14.37 -10.70 4.65
CA GLY A 182 -15.50 -10.06 4.00
C GLY A 182 -15.07 -9.05 2.93
N ASN A 183 -16.06 -8.40 2.34
CA ASN A 183 -15.88 -7.43 1.28
C ASN A 183 -16.35 -6.05 1.78
N PHE A 184 -15.47 -5.06 1.80
CA PHE A 184 -15.81 -3.71 2.26
C PHE A 184 -16.87 -3.01 1.39
N PHE A 185 -17.13 -3.49 0.17
CA PHE A 185 -18.25 -3.00 -0.64
C PHE A 185 -19.61 -3.50 -0.15
N GLU A 186 -19.65 -4.60 0.57
CA GLU A 186 -20.86 -5.18 1.15
C GLU A 186 -21.08 -4.73 2.59
N GLY A 187 -20.00 -4.57 3.35
CA GLY A 187 -20.03 -4.10 4.72
C GLY A 187 -18.68 -4.15 5.40
N VAL A 188 -18.60 -3.54 6.57
CA VAL A 188 -17.42 -3.46 7.43
C VAL A 188 -17.80 -3.92 8.82
N PRO A 189 -16.96 -4.67 9.57
CA PRO A 189 -17.28 -5.14 10.91
C PRO A 189 -17.44 -3.98 11.90
N ALA A 190 -18.47 -4.05 12.74
CA ALA A 190 -18.65 -3.09 13.82
C ALA A 190 -17.84 -3.46 15.06
N GLY A 191 -17.72 -2.54 16.01
CA GLY A 191 -17.14 -2.76 17.34
C GLY A 191 -15.71 -2.25 17.53
N ALA A 192 -15.23 -1.38 16.63
CA ALA A 192 -13.96 -0.68 16.81
C ALA A 192 -14.19 0.80 17.16
N ASP A 193 -13.21 1.38 17.86
CA ASP A 193 -13.15 2.81 18.20
C ASP A 193 -12.45 3.61 17.10
N ALA A 194 -11.57 2.94 16.33
CA ALA A 194 -10.93 3.51 15.17
C ALA A 194 -11.01 2.54 13.98
N TYR A 195 -11.26 3.09 12.79
CA TYR A 195 -11.28 2.37 11.52
C TYR A 195 -10.18 2.92 10.63
N VAL A 196 -9.25 2.08 10.24
CA VAL A 196 -8.10 2.45 9.40
C VAL A 196 -8.35 1.97 7.98
N LEU A 197 -8.17 2.87 7.01
CA LEU A 197 -8.12 2.60 5.58
C LEU A 197 -6.73 3.04 5.09
N LYS A 198 -5.81 2.09 4.87
CA LYS A 198 -4.46 2.40 4.42
C LYS A 198 -4.25 1.92 2.99
N HIS A 199 -4.02 2.85 2.06
CA HIS A 199 -3.88 2.54 0.63
C HIS A 199 -5.07 1.72 0.11
N VAL A 200 -6.29 2.19 0.44
CA VAL A 200 -7.54 1.56 0.01
C VAL A 200 -8.32 2.47 -0.92
N LEU A 201 -8.52 3.74 -0.52
CA LEU A 201 -9.38 4.64 -1.29
C LEU A 201 -8.76 5.04 -2.63
N HIS A 202 -7.44 5.04 -2.72
CA HIS A 202 -6.72 5.37 -3.95
C HIS A 202 -6.89 4.32 -5.07
N ASP A 203 -7.27 3.09 -4.74
CA ASP A 203 -7.53 2.03 -5.73
C ASP A 203 -8.85 2.22 -6.50
N TRP A 204 -9.71 3.15 -6.05
CA TRP A 204 -11.09 3.23 -6.51
C TRP A 204 -11.50 4.63 -6.97
N ASP A 205 -12.42 4.65 -7.94
CA ASP A 205 -13.15 5.87 -8.31
C ASP A 205 -13.96 6.43 -7.12
N ASP A 206 -14.45 7.66 -7.26
CA ASP A 206 -15.15 8.33 -6.17
C ASP A 206 -16.46 7.63 -5.77
N GLN A 207 -17.16 6.97 -6.70
CA GLN A 207 -18.39 6.25 -6.40
C GLN A 207 -18.12 5.02 -5.53
N ARG A 208 -17.09 4.26 -5.87
CA ARG A 208 -16.66 3.09 -5.10
C ARG A 208 -16.07 3.50 -3.75
N ALA A 209 -15.25 4.53 -3.72
CA ALA A 209 -14.70 5.10 -2.48
C ALA A 209 -15.82 5.57 -1.53
N LEU A 210 -16.87 6.23 -2.04
CA LEU A 210 -18.06 6.60 -1.27
C LEU A 210 -18.80 5.38 -0.72
N THR A 211 -18.87 4.28 -1.46
CA THR A 211 -19.47 3.04 -0.98
C THR A 211 -18.70 2.48 0.22
N ILE A 212 -17.38 2.42 0.14
CA ILE A 212 -16.50 1.99 1.25
C ILE A 212 -16.70 2.89 2.47
N LEU A 213 -16.61 4.20 2.29
CA LEU A 213 -16.82 5.18 3.36
C LEU A 213 -18.20 5.07 4.00
N SER A 214 -19.25 4.88 3.19
CA SER A 214 -20.62 4.66 3.69
C SER A 214 -20.73 3.39 4.54
N ASN A 215 -20.06 2.31 4.16
CA ASN A 215 -20.06 1.07 4.93
C ASN A 215 -19.23 1.21 6.23
N CYS A 216 -18.11 1.93 6.21
CA CYS A 216 -17.40 2.31 7.44
C CYS A 216 -18.32 3.13 8.36
N ARG A 217 -19.02 4.15 7.82
CA ARG A 217 -19.94 4.99 8.58
C ARG A 217 -21.05 4.18 9.26
N LYS A 218 -21.62 3.19 8.58
CA LYS A 218 -22.66 2.30 9.14
C LYS A 218 -22.14 1.43 10.29
N ALA A 219 -20.85 1.00 10.22
CA ALA A 219 -20.22 0.16 11.24
C ALA A 219 -19.75 0.96 12.46
N MET A 220 -19.45 2.23 12.28
CA MET A 220 -18.87 3.10 13.31
C MET A 220 -19.91 3.50 14.36
N ALA A 221 -19.56 3.31 15.63
CA ALA A 221 -20.31 3.87 16.75
C ALA A 221 -20.11 5.39 16.85
N ARG A 222 -21.04 6.07 17.53
CA ARG A 222 -20.90 7.51 17.83
C ARG A 222 -19.61 7.76 18.64
N GLY A 223 -18.74 8.62 18.13
CA GLY A 223 -17.44 8.91 18.73
C GLY A 223 -16.28 8.11 18.16
N ALA A 224 -16.53 7.09 17.36
CA ALA A 224 -15.46 6.38 16.64
C ALA A 224 -14.73 7.31 15.63
N THR A 225 -13.50 6.98 15.33
CA THR A 225 -12.62 7.77 14.46
C THR A 225 -12.34 6.99 13.16
N LEU A 226 -12.43 7.66 12.03
CA LEU A 226 -11.95 7.18 10.75
C LEU A 226 -10.54 7.70 10.50
N LEU A 227 -9.61 6.82 10.18
CA LEU A 227 -8.21 7.12 9.88
C LEU A 227 -7.90 6.66 8.45
N ILE A 228 -7.63 7.59 7.56
CA ILE A 228 -7.25 7.29 6.18
C ILE A 228 -5.75 7.56 6.04
N VAL A 229 -5.00 6.59 5.57
CA VAL A 229 -3.55 6.68 5.38
C VAL A 229 -3.25 6.61 3.89
N GLU A 230 -2.98 7.78 3.31
CA GLU A 230 -2.81 7.94 1.86
C GLU A 230 -1.74 9.00 1.55
N ARG A 231 -1.28 9.01 0.30
CA ARG A 231 -0.60 10.18 -0.26
C ARG A 231 -1.62 11.29 -0.48
N ILE A 232 -1.19 12.52 -0.22
CA ILE A 232 -2.01 13.69 -0.49
C ILE A 232 -1.29 14.50 -1.57
N LEU A 233 -1.92 14.64 -2.72
CA LEU A 233 -1.39 15.49 -3.77
C LEU A 233 -1.54 16.96 -3.39
N PRO A 234 -0.59 17.85 -3.74
CA PRO A 234 -0.81 19.28 -3.66
C PRO A 234 -1.95 19.71 -4.59
N ASP A 235 -2.75 20.71 -4.19
CA ASP A 235 -3.83 21.25 -5.03
C ASP A 235 -3.30 21.89 -6.33
N ARG A 236 -2.02 22.25 -6.37
CA ARG A 236 -1.31 22.69 -7.58
C ARG A 236 -0.06 21.86 -7.79
N ALA A 237 0.20 21.52 -9.06
CA ALA A 237 1.38 20.76 -9.41
C ALA A 237 2.66 21.50 -8.98
N GLU A 238 3.53 20.81 -8.25
CA GLU A 238 4.78 21.32 -7.73
C GLU A 238 5.96 20.49 -8.26
N GLN A 239 7.11 21.14 -8.47
CA GLN A 239 8.34 20.44 -8.82
C GLN A 239 9.04 19.85 -7.58
N GLY A 240 9.80 18.80 -7.79
CA GLY A 240 10.63 18.21 -6.73
C GLY A 240 9.91 17.13 -5.91
N ARG A 241 9.70 17.33 -4.62
CA ARG A 241 9.20 16.31 -3.68
C ARG A 241 7.89 15.64 -4.08
N ALA A 242 7.01 16.37 -4.73
CA ALA A 242 5.72 15.84 -5.18
C ALA A 242 5.81 14.97 -6.45
N ALA A 243 6.94 14.93 -7.14
CA ALA A 243 7.08 14.21 -8.41
C ALA A 243 6.78 12.70 -8.27
N GLU A 244 7.23 12.07 -7.17
CA GLU A 244 6.94 10.67 -6.90
C GLU A 244 5.43 10.42 -6.71
N ALA A 245 4.73 11.30 -6.01
CA ALA A 245 3.29 11.16 -5.77
C ALA A 245 2.49 11.22 -7.08
N TYR A 246 2.89 12.08 -8.03
CA TYR A 246 2.26 12.14 -9.35
C TYR A 246 2.55 10.89 -10.19
N LEU A 247 3.73 10.25 -10.04
CA LEU A 247 4.01 8.98 -10.70
C LEU A 247 3.15 7.85 -10.14
N VAL A 248 2.92 7.82 -8.82
CA VAL A 248 2.00 6.85 -8.20
C VAL A 248 0.56 7.11 -8.63
N ASP A 249 0.13 8.37 -8.78
CA ASP A 249 -1.19 8.70 -9.33
C ASP A 249 -1.37 8.16 -10.76
N LEU A 250 -0.35 8.28 -11.61
CA LEU A 250 -0.35 7.66 -12.94
C LEU A 250 -0.32 6.13 -12.87
N GLU A 251 0.34 5.53 -11.88
CA GLU A 251 0.30 4.09 -11.65
C GLU A 251 -1.13 3.64 -11.30
N MET A 252 -1.84 4.38 -10.47
CA MET A 252 -3.25 4.11 -10.17
C MET A 252 -4.12 4.21 -11.43
N LEU A 253 -3.90 5.21 -12.28
CA LEU A 253 -4.58 5.33 -13.57
C LEU A 253 -4.36 4.11 -14.48
N VAL A 254 -3.17 3.51 -14.46
CA VAL A 254 -2.80 2.36 -15.30
C VAL A 254 -3.32 1.04 -14.74
N LEU A 255 -3.22 0.84 -13.43
CA LEU A 255 -3.42 -0.45 -12.77
C LEU A 255 -4.78 -0.58 -12.06
N ALA A 256 -5.27 0.49 -11.44
CA ALA A 256 -6.41 0.41 -10.56
C ALA A 256 -7.73 0.79 -11.27
N PRO A 257 -8.87 0.19 -10.93
CA PRO A 257 -10.16 0.42 -11.59
C PRO A 257 -10.75 1.79 -11.22
N GLY A 258 -10.31 2.84 -11.92
CA GLY A 258 -10.66 4.24 -11.64
C GLY A 258 -9.89 4.81 -10.46
N GLY A 259 -8.78 4.15 -10.08
CA GLY A 259 -7.92 4.57 -8.98
C GLY A 259 -7.21 5.89 -9.25
N ARG A 260 -6.95 6.62 -8.18
CA ARG A 260 -6.30 7.94 -8.21
C ARG A 260 -5.80 8.35 -6.83
N GLU A 261 -4.71 9.07 -6.80
CA GLU A 261 -4.35 9.84 -5.60
C GLU A 261 -5.22 11.11 -5.53
N ARG A 262 -5.45 11.62 -4.32
CA ARG A 262 -6.35 12.76 -4.11
C ARG A 262 -5.64 13.91 -3.41
N THR A 263 -6.09 15.12 -3.71
CA THR A 263 -5.68 16.33 -2.97
C THR A 263 -6.41 16.43 -1.64
N GLU A 264 -5.95 17.33 -0.76
CA GLU A 264 -6.67 17.61 0.50
C GLU A 264 -8.11 18.08 0.24
N SER A 265 -8.31 18.95 -0.74
CA SER A 265 -9.62 19.46 -1.10
C SER A 265 -10.56 18.35 -1.58
N GLU A 266 -10.06 17.38 -2.36
CA GLU A 266 -10.83 16.22 -2.81
C GLU A 266 -11.16 15.26 -1.66
N PHE A 267 -10.22 15.00 -0.73
CA PHE A 267 -10.52 14.22 0.49
C PHE A 267 -11.60 14.90 1.34
N ARG A 268 -11.54 16.23 1.53
CA ARG A 268 -12.58 16.97 2.25
C ARG A 268 -13.94 16.82 1.58
N ALA A 269 -13.98 16.91 0.26
CA ALA A 269 -15.23 16.80 -0.51
C ALA A 269 -15.84 15.39 -0.38
N ILE A 270 -15.06 14.33 -0.64
CA ILE A 270 -15.58 12.95 -0.58
C ILE A 270 -15.99 12.54 0.83
N LEU A 271 -15.24 12.95 1.87
CA LEU A 271 -15.59 12.71 3.26
C LEU A 271 -16.88 13.42 3.65
N SER A 272 -17.04 14.67 3.25
CA SER A 272 -18.28 15.44 3.50
C SER A 272 -19.50 14.76 2.87
N VAL A 273 -19.39 14.31 1.62
CA VAL A 273 -20.48 13.58 0.93
C VAL A 273 -20.79 12.26 1.66
N ALA A 274 -19.79 11.58 2.18
CA ALA A 274 -19.95 10.34 2.94
C ALA A 274 -20.48 10.57 4.38
N GLY A 275 -20.65 11.84 4.83
CA GLY A 275 -21.14 12.18 6.17
C GLY A 275 -20.06 12.14 7.24
N PHE A 276 -18.82 12.46 6.86
CA PHE A 276 -17.70 12.64 7.77
C PHE A 276 -17.21 14.10 7.74
N ALA A 277 -16.73 14.57 8.88
CA ALA A 277 -15.98 15.81 9.00
C ALA A 277 -14.50 15.48 9.16
N MET A 278 -13.66 15.94 8.23
CA MET A 278 -12.20 15.85 8.38
C MET A 278 -11.77 16.76 9.52
N THR A 279 -11.12 16.21 10.53
CA THR A 279 -10.68 16.95 11.73
C THR A 279 -9.27 17.48 11.60
N ARG A 280 -8.34 16.67 11.09
CA ARG A 280 -6.94 17.06 10.89
C ARG A 280 -6.24 16.14 9.90
N ILE A 281 -5.10 16.62 9.40
CA ILE A 281 -4.11 15.84 8.67
C ILE A 281 -2.85 15.78 9.52
N VAL A 282 -2.32 14.58 9.73
CA VAL A 282 -1.08 14.33 10.47
C VAL A 282 -0.03 13.88 9.46
N PRO A 283 0.96 14.72 9.13
CA PRO A 283 2.04 14.32 8.23
C PRO A 283 2.94 13.29 8.91
N THR A 284 3.54 12.41 8.12
CA THR A 284 4.58 11.49 8.58
C THR A 284 5.94 11.86 8.00
N THR A 285 6.98 11.15 8.40
CA THR A 285 8.32 11.28 7.79
C THR A 285 8.42 10.57 6.43
N THR A 286 7.33 10.00 5.95
CA THR A 286 7.20 9.29 4.67
C THR A 286 6.29 10.08 3.71
N PRO A 287 6.13 9.65 2.44
CA PRO A 287 5.22 10.31 1.50
C PRO A 287 3.72 10.24 1.86
N VAL A 288 3.31 9.44 2.84
CA VAL A 288 1.92 9.35 3.26
C VAL A 288 1.61 10.24 4.46
N SER A 289 0.36 10.67 4.55
CA SER A 289 -0.21 11.36 5.71
C SER A 289 -1.38 10.55 6.27
N LEU A 290 -1.70 10.78 7.54
CA LEU A 290 -2.87 10.24 8.18
C LEU A 290 -3.94 11.32 8.23
N ILE A 291 -5.09 11.06 7.61
CA ILE A 291 -6.26 11.92 7.61
C ILE A 291 -7.20 11.40 8.70
N GLU A 292 -7.47 12.22 9.70
CA GLU A 292 -8.44 11.91 10.75
C GLU A 292 -9.80 12.53 10.41
N ALA A 293 -10.85 11.71 10.51
CA ALA A 293 -12.21 12.17 10.30
C ALA A 293 -13.16 11.56 11.33
N ARG A 294 -14.27 12.24 11.60
CA ARG A 294 -15.33 11.81 12.53
C ARG A 294 -16.68 11.90 11.84
N LEU A 295 -17.66 11.20 12.40
CA LEU A 295 -19.06 11.33 11.95
C LEU A 295 -19.50 12.81 12.08
N ALA A 296 -20.05 13.36 10.99
CA ALA A 296 -20.56 14.72 10.93
C ALA A 296 -21.88 14.89 11.69
#